data_a0cbe3afd04cf12287864523778e2d19
#
_entry.id   a0cbe3afd04cf12287864523778e2d19
#
_cell.length_a   1.000
_cell.length_b   1.000
_cell.length_c   1.000
_cell.angle_alpha   90.00
_cell.angle_beta   90.00
_cell.angle_gamma   90.00
#
_symmetry.space_group_name_H-M   'P 1'
#
loop_
_entity.id
_entity.type
_entity.pdbx_description
1 polymer ?
#
loop_
_entity_poly.entity_id
_entity_poly.type
_entity_poly.pdbx_seq_one_letter_code
_entity_poly.pdbx_strand_id
1 'polypeptide(L)'
;MIDSHMHTRFSGDSEADPLDMIKAARERGLDGVCFTDHLDLDYQEEPHLFDLDIEGYISYMADLKKRYETSDFRIYTGIELGLKSELAQKHHELLKEYSFDLVIGSVHVVNGRDPYYRSFYDGISAREAYRLYFDQVLSNIRSFDEYDTLGHLDYVARYGLKYFNEPLVLSEYRDQLEAILKHLILHGKALEINTGSFRYGMKEPNPSYDILRLYYDLGGRDVTIGADAHSPQTVGDHFEEVLRRTGPYFRFFRKFRLDHPEYQN
;
A
#
# COMPACT_ATOMS: atom_id res chain seq x y z
N MET A 1 15.73 -8.59 0.33
CA MET A 1 14.45 -7.91 0.68
C MET A 1 13.64 -7.74 -0.59
N ILE A 2 12.31 -7.88 -0.50
CA ILE A 2 11.39 -7.70 -1.64
C ILE A 2 10.77 -6.30 -1.52
N ASP A 3 10.72 -5.55 -2.62
CA ASP A 3 9.90 -4.35 -2.72
C ASP A 3 8.47 -4.81 -3.03
N SER A 4 7.56 -4.63 -2.07
CA SER A 4 6.21 -5.19 -2.13
C SER A 4 5.15 -4.22 -2.62
N HIS A 5 5.53 -3.00 -3.08
CA HIS A 5 4.59 -2.00 -3.55
C HIS A 5 5.20 -1.15 -4.65
N MET A 6 4.75 -1.36 -5.88
CA MET A 6 5.19 -0.60 -7.05
C MET A 6 4.16 -0.63 -8.16
N HIS A 7 4.18 0.42 -8.98
CA HIS A 7 3.26 0.68 -10.07
C HIS A 7 3.97 0.70 -11.43
N THR A 8 3.27 0.30 -12.44
CA THR A 8 3.77 0.24 -13.81
C THR A 8 2.81 0.93 -14.76
N ARG A 9 3.07 0.85 -16.05
CA ARG A 9 2.15 1.37 -17.10
C ARG A 9 0.74 0.75 -17.08
N PHE A 10 0.47 -0.22 -16.21
CA PHE A 10 -0.87 -0.75 -15.99
C PHE A 10 -1.66 0.12 -15.00
N SER A 11 -1.00 0.92 -14.16
CA SER A 11 -1.62 2.00 -13.37
C SER A 11 -1.71 3.28 -14.20
N GLY A 12 -2.83 4.00 -14.11
CA GLY A 12 -3.05 5.21 -14.89
C GLY A 12 -2.11 6.38 -14.56
N ASP A 13 -1.38 6.31 -13.45
CA ASP A 13 -0.45 7.33 -12.96
C ASP A 13 1.03 6.95 -13.10
N SER A 14 1.33 5.85 -13.82
CA SER A 14 2.71 5.40 -14.05
C SER A 14 2.97 5.06 -15.53
N GLU A 15 4.12 5.48 -16.03
CA GLU A 15 4.64 5.12 -17.36
C GLU A 15 5.75 4.04 -17.27
N ALA A 16 6.01 3.50 -16.06
CA ALA A 16 7.13 2.60 -15.84
C ALA A 16 6.97 1.26 -16.57
N ASP A 17 7.99 0.86 -17.33
CA ASP A 17 8.03 -0.48 -17.89
C ASP A 17 8.38 -1.50 -16.79
N PRO A 18 7.57 -2.57 -16.59
CA PRO A 18 7.84 -3.57 -15.57
C PRO A 18 9.23 -4.19 -15.65
N LEU A 19 9.80 -4.34 -16.86
CA LEU A 19 11.15 -4.87 -17.03
C LEU A 19 12.22 -3.91 -16.50
N ASP A 20 12.02 -2.62 -16.65
CA ASP A 20 12.98 -1.63 -16.11
C ASP A 20 12.88 -1.54 -14.59
N MET A 21 11.70 -1.78 -14.01
CA MET A 21 11.53 -1.93 -12.56
C MET A 21 12.29 -3.15 -12.02
N ILE A 22 12.20 -4.30 -12.71
CA ILE A 22 12.97 -5.52 -12.38
C ILE A 22 14.48 -5.25 -12.42
N LYS A 23 14.98 -4.58 -13.47
CA LYS A 23 16.40 -4.24 -13.60
C LYS A 23 16.86 -3.36 -12.44
N ALA A 24 16.10 -2.31 -12.12
CA ALA A 24 16.40 -1.40 -11.03
C ALA A 24 16.43 -2.12 -9.68
N ALA A 25 15.49 -3.04 -9.42
CA ALA A 25 15.46 -3.85 -8.22
C ALA A 25 16.72 -4.73 -8.08
N ARG A 26 17.14 -5.38 -9.17
CA ARG A 26 18.37 -6.19 -9.19
C ARG A 26 19.62 -5.36 -8.96
N GLU A 27 19.73 -4.18 -9.60
CA GLU A 27 20.85 -3.26 -9.43
C GLU A 27 20.98 -2.77 -7.98
N ARG A 28 19.86 -2.68 -7.25
CA ARG A 28 19.80 -2.32 -5.83
C ARG A 28 19.99 -3.51 -4.89
N GLY A 29 20.19 -4.72 -5.42
CA GLY A 29 20.41 -5.93 -4.63
C GLY A 29 19.17 -6.41 -3.88
N LEU A 30 17.97 -6.13 -4.39
CA LEU A 30 16.73 -6.69 -3.86
C LEU A 30 16.61 -8.18 -4.25
N ASP A 31 15.92 -8.95 -3.41
CA ASP A 31 15.65 -10.38 -3.64
C ASP A 31 14.41 -10.60 -4.53
N GLY A 32 13.68 -9.54 -4.84
CA GLY A 32 12.48 -9.61 -5.69
C GLY A 32 11.64 -8.35 -5.67
N VAL A 33 10.56 -8.42 -6.42
CA VAL A 33 9.54 -7.36 -6.58
C VAL A 33 8.15 -7.96 -6.51
N CYS A 34 7.19 -7.19 -6.04
CA CYS A 34 5.77 -7.44 -6.20
C CYS A 34 5.14 -6.25 -6.92
N PHE A 35 4.64 -6.47 -8.13
CA PHE A 35 3.88 -5.46 -8.85
C PHE A 35 2.48 -5.37 -8.24
N THR A 36 2.02 -4.17 -7.93
CA THR A 36 0.76 -3.92 -7.23
C THR A 36 0.06 -2.73 -7.85
N ASP A 37 -0.17 -2.82 -9.17
CA ASP A 37 -0.84 -1.76 -9.91
C ASP A 37 -2.21 -1.45 -9.33
N HIS A 38 -2.65 -0.20 -9.45
CA HIS A 38 -3.90 0.31 -8.88
C HIS A 38 -5.15 -0.35 -9.47
N LEU A 39 -6.12 -0.64 -8.60
CA LEU A 39 -7.51 -0.83 -8.96
C LEU A 39 -8.40 -0.07 -7.97
N ASP A 40 -8.78 1.14 -8.33
CA ASP A 40 -9.70 1.99 -7.57
C ASP A 40 -11.04 2.09 -8.27
N LEU A 41 -11.91 1.11 -8.02
CA LEU A 41 -13.24 1.07 -8.62
C LEU A 41 -14.04 2.33 -8.27
N ASP A 42 -14.81 2.82 -9.24
CA ASP A 42 -15.65 4.02 -9.08
C ASP A 42 -14.84 5.25 -8.59
N TYR A 43 -13.61 5.47 -9.13
CA TYR A 43 -12.79 6.64 -8.82
C TYR A 43 -13.39 7.89 -9.46
N GLN A 44 -13.82 8.85 -8.64
CA GLN A 44 -14.66 9.96 -9.11
C GLN A 44 -13.86 11.17 -9.58
N GLU A 45 -12.64 11.39 -9.07
CA GLU A 45 -11.83 12.57 -9.40
C GLU A 45 -11.39 12.54 -10.87
N GLU A 46 -10.94 11.39 -11.35
CA GLU A 46 -10.61 11.15 -12.76
C GLU A 46 -11.19 9.80 -13.19
N PRO A 47 -12.42 9.77 -13.76
CA PRO A 47 -13.06 8.52 -14.15
C PRO A 47 -12.18 7.66 -15.07
N HIS A 48 -12.08 6.37 -14.80
CA HIS A 48 -11.30 5.36 -15.52
C HIS A 48 -9.77 5.45 -15.35
N LEU A 49 -9.24 6.40 -14.59
CA LEU A 49 -7.78 6.53 -14.39
C LEU A 49 -7.18 5.23 -13.82
N PHE A 50 -7.87 4.60 -12.87
CA PHE A 50 -7.43 3.41 -12.18
C PHE A 50 -8.26 2.16 -12.50
N ASP A 51 -8.85 2.11 -13.70
CA ASP A 51 -9.45 0.91 -14.26
C ASP A 51 -8.34 -0.02 -14.77
N LEU A 52 -8.12 -1.14 -14.09
CA LEU A 52 -7.09 -2.11 -14.47
C LEU A 52 -7.66 -3.16 -15.44
N ASP A 53 -7.00 -3.37 -16.58
CA ASP A 53 -7.19 -4.58 -17.38
C ASP A 53 -6.54 -5.78 -16.66
N ILE A 54 -7.31 -6.42 -15.77
CA ILE A 54 -6.81 -7.46 -14.86
C ILE A 54 -6.30 -8.68 -15.63
N GLU A 55 -7.01 -9.13 -16.67
CA GLU A 55 -6.60 -10.29 -17.45
C GLU A 55 -5.30 -10.02 -18.21
N GLY A 56 -5.20 -8.87 -18.86
CA GLY A 56 -3.99 -8.42 -19.54
C GLY A 56 -2.82 -8.25 -18.58
N TYR A 57 -3.07 -7.66 -17.41
CA TYR A 57 -2.10 -7.49 -16.35
C TYR A 57 -1.53 -8.83 -15.84
N ILE A 58 -2.39 -9.74 -15.39
CA ILE A 58 -1.98 -11.06 -14.87
C ILE A 58 -1.22 -11.85 -15.94
N SER A 59 -1.73 -11.85 -17.18
CA SER A 59 -1.07 -12.55 -18.30
C SER A 59 0.33 -12.00 -18.59
N TYR A 60 0.47 -10.67 -18.57
CA TYR A 60 1.76 -10.02 -18.78
C TYR A 60 2.75 -10.31 -17.65
N MET A 61 2.31 -10.23 -16.41
CA MET A 61 3.16 -10.51 -15.23
C MET A 61 3.57 -11.97 -15.16
N ALA A 62 2.70 -12.91 -15.55
CA ALA A 62 3.05 -14.33 -15.66
C ALA A 62 4.14 -14.59 -16.69
N ASP A 63 4.11 -13.90 -17.84
CA ASP A 63 5.16 -13.98 -18.87
C ASP A 63 6.48 -13.38 -18.37
N LEU A 64 6.45 -12.24 -17.67
CA LEU A 64 7.63 -11.66 -17.02
C LEU A 64 8.23 -12.61 -15.98
N LYS A 65 7.42 -13.17 -15.11
CA LYS A 65 7.84 -14.16 -14.11
C LYS A 65 8.55 -15.32 -14.77
N LYS A 66 7.96 -15.91 -15.81
CA LYS A 66 8.54 -17.03 -16.56
C LYS A 66 9.90 -16.70 -17.18
N ARG A 67 10.12 -15.47 -17.63
CA ARG A 67 11.35 -15.07 -18.33
C ARG A 67 12.45 -14.58 -17.40
N TYR A 68 12.09 -13.93 -16.31
CA TYR A 68 13.03 -13.14 -15.51
C TYR A 68 13.13 -13.57 -14.03
N GLU A 69 12.24 -14.42 -13.53
CA GLU A 69 12.39 -15.00 -12.20
C GLU A 69 13.58 -15.98 -12.16
N THR A 70 14.32 -15.95 -11.06
CA THR A 70 15.47 -16.85 -10.83
C THR A 70 15.39 -17.43 -9.40
N SER A 71 16.29 -18.32 -9.03
CA SER A 71 16.35 -18.87 -7.67
C SER A 71 16.64 -17.83 -6.59
N ASP A 72 17.31 -16.74 -6.99
CA ASP A 72 17.77 -15.65 -6.13
C ASP A 72 16.98 -14.33 -6.31
N PHE A 73 16.04 -14.30 -7.25
CA PHE A 73 15.19 -13.12 -7.49
C PHE A 73 13.76 -13.52 -7.84
N ARG A 74 12.81 -13.13 -7.00
CA ARG A 74 11.40 -13.47 -7.13
C ARG A 74 10.59 -12.35 -7.77
N ILE A 75 9.59 -12.74 -8.55
CA ILE A 75 8.63 -11.81 -9.17
C ILE A 75 7.23 -12.23 -8.74
N TYR A 76 6.51 -11.33 -8.10
CA TYR A 76 5.15 -11.53 -7.60
C TYR A 76 4.17 -10.61 -8.34
N THR A 77 2.95 -11.08 -8.48
CA THR A 77 1.83 -10.34 -9.05
C THR A 77 0.83 -10.05 -7.95
N GLY A 78 0.82 -8.85 -7.47
CA GLY A 78 -0.14 -8.34 -6.48
C GLY A 78 -1.09 -7.34 -7.10
N ILE A 79 -1.83 -6.66 -6.24
CA ILE A 79 -2.76 -5.59 -6.60
C ILE A 79 -2.87 -4.61 -5.43
N GLU A 80 -2.99 -3.32 -5.73
CA GLU A 80 -3.42 -2.33 -4.75
C GLU A 80 -4.89 -1.98 -4.97
N LEU A 81 -5.75 -2.42 -4.03
CA LEU A 81 -7.18 -2.16 -4.06
C LEU A 81 -7.52 -0.88 -3.31
N GLY A 82 -8.16 0.05 -3.99
CA GLY A 82 -8.80 1.21 -3.37
C GLY A 82 -10.04 0.81 -2.59
N LEU A 83 -9.91 0.67 -1.26
CA LEU A 83 -10.97 0.20 -0.39
C LEU A 83 -12.08 1.25 -0.24
N LYS A 84 -13.32 0.81 -0.44
CA LYS A 84 -14.54 1.57 -0.15
C LYS A 84 -15.57 0.62 0.44
N SER A 85 -16.21 1.00 1.54
CA SER A 85 -17.18 0.13 2.25
C SER A 85 -18.30 -0.37 1.34
N GLU A 86 -18.79 0.48 0.44
CA GLU A 86 -19.85 0.19 -0.53
C GLU A 86 -19.40 -0.75 -1.66
N LEU A 87 -18.10 -0.95 -1.85
CA LEU A 87 -17.54 -1.83 -2.89
C LEU A 87 -17.08 -3.18 -2.35
N ALA A 88 -17.26 -3.47 -1.05
CA ALA A 88 -16.81 -4.70 -0.42
C ALA A 88 -17.24 -5.97 -1.17
N GLN A 89 -18.48 -6.02 -1.63
CA GLN A 89 -19.00 -7.16 -2.40
C GLN A 89 -18.32 -7.29 -3.79
N LYS A 90 -18.06 -6.17 -4.47
CA LYS A 90 -17.37 -6.19 -5.77
C LYS A 90 -15.92 -6.67 -5.61
N HIS A 91 -15.22 -6.21 -4.55
CA HIS A 91 -13.87 -6.67 -4.23
C HIS A 91 -13.84 -8.16 -3.90
N HIS A 92 -14.81 -8.67 -3.13
CA HIS A 92 -14.95 -10.10 -2.85
C HIS A 92 -15.11 -10.92 -4.14
N GLU A 93 -16.01 -10.50 -5.04
CA GLU A 93 -16.23 -11.17 -6.32
C GLU A 93 -14.97 -11.17 -7.18
N LEU A 94 -14.25 -10.05 -7.24
CA LEU A 94 -13.01 -9.92 -7.97
C LEU A 94 -11.92 -10.86 -7.43
N LEU A 95 -11.70 -10.90 -6.11
CA LEU A 95 -10.66 -11.77 -5.51
C LEU A 95 -11.05 -13.26 -5.53
N LYS A 96 -12.32 -13.57 -5.76
CA LYS A 96 -12.77 -14.93 -6.01
C LYS A 96 -12.51 -15.37 -7.46
N GLU A 97 -12.54 -14.44 -8.39
CA GLU A 97 -12.28 -14.67 -9.82
C GLU A 97 -10.79 -14.67 -10.14
N TYR A 98 -10.03 -13.74 -9.55
CA TYR A 98 -8.60 -13.55 -9.82
C TYR A 98 -7.76 -13.80 -8.58
N SER A 99 -6.62 -14.48 -8.77
CA SER A 99 -5.67 -14.78 -7.70
C SER A 99 -4.45 -13.86 -7.80
N PHE A 100 -4.10 -13.24 -6.67
CA PHE A 100 -2.92 -12.39 -6.54
C PHE A 100 -1.98 -12.94 -5.47
N ASP A 101 -0.67 -12.74 -5.65
CA ASP A 101 0.35 -13.09 -4.67
C ASP A 101 0.27 -12.20 -3.41
N LEU A 102 -0.17 -10.94 -3.56
CA LEU A 102 -0.35 -9.94 -2.50
C LEU A 102 -1.52 -9.02 -2.84
N VAL A 103 -2.37 -8.77 -1.88
CA VAL A 103 -3.42 -7.76 -1.94
C VAL A 103 -3.12 -6.68 -0.93
N ILE A 104 -2.79 -5.47 -1.39
CA ILE A 104 -2.70 -4.27 -0.56
C ILE A 104 -4.09 -3.64 -0.52
N GLY A 105 -4.63 -3.42 0.67
CA GLY A 105 -5.85 -2.63 0.85
C GLY A 105 -5.48 -1.19 1.18
N SER A 106 -5.80 -0.25 0.32
CA SER A 106 -5.47 1.17 0.51
C SER A 106 -6.72 2.05 0.54
N VAL A 107 -6.65 3.18 1.22
CA VAL A 107 -7.74 4.16 1.24
C VAL A 107 -7.26 5.43 0.58
N HIS A 108 -7.65 5.62 -0.69
CA HIS A 108 -7.33 6.80 -1.48
C HIS A 108 -8.47 7.82 -1.46
N VAL A 109 -9.71 7.39 -1.20
CA VAL A 109 -10.90 8.23 -1.31
C VAL A 109 -11.65 8.30 0.02
N VAL A 110 -11.97 9.51 0.44
CA VAL A 110 -12.76 9.84 1.63
C VAL A 110 -14.00 10.61 1.21
N ASN A 111 -15.18 10.07 1.46
CA ASN A 111 -16.45 10.69 1.06
C ASN A 111 -16.47 11.11 -0.43
N GLY A 112 -15.95 10.26 -1.32
CA GLY A 112 -15.91 10.49 -2.77
C GLY A 112 -14.81 11.43 -3.26
N ARG A 113 -13.89 11.89 -2.40
CA ARG A 113 -12.79 12.79 -2.75
C ARG A 113 -11.44 12.24 -2.32
N ASP A 114 -10.42 12.44 -3.13
CA ASP A 114 -9.05 12.03 -2.80
C ASP A 114 -8.28 13.17 -2.11
N PRO A 115 -7.65 12.93 -0.95
CA PRO A 115 -6.73 13.87 -0.30
C PRO A 115 -5.56 14.35 -1.17
N TYR A 116 -5.24 13.63 -2.25
CA TYR A 116 -4.26 14.10 -3.24
C TYR A 116 -4.62 15.46 -3.84
N TYR A 117 -5.93 15.71 -4.06
CA TYR A 117 -6.43 16.94 -4.64
C TYR A 117 -6.71 18.00 -3.57
N ARG A 118 -6.31 19.24 -3.87
CA ARG A 118 -6.53 20.38 -2.96
C ARG A 118 -8.01 20.61 -2.62
N SER A 119 -8.91 20.26 -3.55
CA SER A 119 -10.36 20.38 -3.40
C SER A 119 -10.94 19.53 -2.26
N PHE A 120 -10.28 18.42 -1.88
CA PHE A 120 -10.67 17.63 -0.71
C PHE A 120 -10.75 18.47 0.57
N TYR A 121 -9.88 19.47 0.68
CA TYR A 121 -9.73 20.32 1.87
C TYR A 121 -10.61 21.57 1.85
N ASP A 122 -11.48 21.73 0.85
CA ASP A 122 -12.35 22.91 0.76
C ASP A 122 -13.34 22.95 1.92
N GLY A 123 -13.22 23.97 2.78
CA GLY A 123 -14.09 24.19 3.93
C GLY A 123 -13.75 23.36 5.18
N ILE A 124 -12.65 22.59 5.17
CA ILE A 124 -12.20 21.83 6.34
C ILE A 124 -10.74 22.15 6.68
N SER A 125 -10.38 21.97 7.94
CA SER A 125 -8.99 22.07 8.42
C SER A 125 -8.21 20.78 8.15
N ALA A 126 -6.87 20.83 8.21
CA ALA A 126 -6.03 19.64 8.15
C ALA A 126 -6.39 18.64 9.25
N ARG A 127 -6.70 19.12 10.46
CA ARG A 127 -7.12 18.27 11.60
C ARG A 127 -8.42 17.53 11.32
N GLU A 128 -9.38 18.18 10.70
CA GLU A 128 -10.65 17.56 10.32
C GLU A 128 -10.45 16.55 9.19
N ALA A 129 -9.61 16.88 8.21
CA ALA A 129 -9.22 15.99 7.12
C ALA A 129 -8.58 14.68 7.66
N TYR A 130 -7.65 14.78 8.61
CA TYR A 130 -7.03 13.61 9.25
C TYR A 130 -8.07 12.74 9.97
N ARG A 131 -9.00 13.36 10.72
CA ARG A 131 -10.06 12.65 11.42
C ARG A 131 -10.97 11.90 10.45
N LEU A 132 -11.45 12.57 9.42
CA LEU A 132 -12.31 11.98 8.38
C LEU A 132 -11.60 10.81 7.68
N TYR A 133 -10.31 10.98 7.40
CA TYR A 133 -9.52 9.93 6.76
C TYR A 133 -9.42 8.66 7.64
N PHE A 134 -9.06 8.80 8.91
CA PHE A 134 -8.97 7.62 9.80
C PHE A 134 -10.33 6.98 10.08
N ASP A 135 -11.41 7.76 10.15
CA ASP A 135 -12.77 7.21 10.25
C ASP A 135 -13.13 6.40 8.98
N GLN A 136 -12.74 6.89 7.79
CA GLN A 136 -12.94 6.17 6.54
C GLN A 136 -12.10 4.89 6.49
N VAL A 137 -10.81 4.94 6.88
CA VAL A 137 -9.97 3.75 6.97
C VAL A 137 -10.62 2.69 7.85
N LEU A 138 -11.04 3.06 9.06
CA LEU A 138 -11.67 2.13 10.00
C LEU A 138 -12.98 1.54 9.47
N SER A 139 -13.78 2.36 8.79
CA SER A 139 -15.01 1.90 8.14
C SER A 139 -14.73 0.87 7.04
N ASN A 140 -13.77 1.18 6.16
CA ASN A 140 -13.46 0.34 5.02
C ASN A 140 -12.89 -1.03 5.44
N ILE A 141 -11.92 -1.06 6.36
CA ILE A 141 -11.31 -2.32 6.82
C ILE A 141 -12.27 -3.20 7.64
N ARG A 142 -13.31 -2.63 8.22
CA ARG A 142 -14.39 -3.39 8.88
C ARG A 142 -15.38 -3.98 7.90
N SER A 143 -15.54 -3.37 6.74
CA SER A 143 -16.47 -3.82 5.71
C SER A 143 -15.86 -4.87 4.79
N PHE A 144 -14.54 -4.89 4.65
CA PHE A 144 -13.81 -5.80 3.77
C PHE A 144 -12.46 -6.15 4.39
N ASP A 145 -12.17 -7.46 4.50
CA ASP A 145 -10.96 -7.98 5.17
C ASP A 145 -10.14 -8.97 4.32
N GLU A 146 -10.42 -9.07 3.02
CA GLU A 146 -9.72 -10.01 2.12
C GLU A 146 -8.44 -9.43 1.51
N TYR A 147 -7.84 -8.42 2.15
CA TYR A 147 -6.49 -7.93 1.84
C TYR A 147 -5.45 -8.57 2.77
N ASP A 148 -4.18 -8.51 2.41
CA ASP A 148 -3.05 -9.07 3.19
C ASP A 148 -2.39 -8.00 4.07
N THR A 149 -2.24 -6.79 3.55
CA THR A 149 -1.60 -5.66 4.23
C THR A 149 -2.41 -4.37 4.01
N LEU A 150 -2.47 -3.54 5.05
CA LEU A 150 -3.03 -2.18 4.92
C LEU A 150 -1.96 -1.24 4.40
N GLY A 151 -2.19 -0.65 3.23
CA GLY A 151 -1.29 0.30 2.58
C GLY A 151 -1.19 1.62 3.35
N HIS A 152 -0.05 2.27 3.28
CA HIS A 152 0.27 3.64 3.75
C HIS A 152 -0.79 4.29 4.67
N LEU A 153 -1.02 3.70 5.84
CA LEU A 153 -2.12 4.02 6.78
C LEU A 153 -2.38 5.52 7.00
N ASP A 154 -1.35 6.34 7.00
CA ASP A 154 -1.46 7.79 7.18
C ASP A 154 -1.21 8.61 5.89
N TYR A 155 -1.64 8.05 4.74
CA TYR A 155 -1.53 8.66 3.41
C TYR A 155 -1.92 10.16 3.38
N VAL A 156 -2.99 10.54 4.08
CA VAL A 156 -3.45 11.92 4.18
C VAL A 156 -2.40 12.88 4.77
N ALA A 157 -1.43 12.37 5.55
CA ALA A 157 -0.36 13.18 6.15
C ALA A 157 0.58 13.79 5.11
N ARG A 158 0.76 13.13 3.95
CA ARG A 158 1.52 13.65 2.80
C ARG A 158 0.98 15.02 2.37
N TYR A 159 -0.33 15.15 2.32
CA TYR A 159 -1.03 16.30 1.77
C TYR A 159 -1.37 17.35 2.82
N GLY A 160 -1.62 16.97 4.06
CA GLY A 160 -1.71 17.90 5.17
C GLY A 160 -0.40 18.69 5.34
N LEU A 161 0.74 18.03 5.23
CA LEU A 161 2.04 18.70 5.19
C LEU A 161 2.18 19.59 3.94
N LYS A 162 1.84 19.07 2.75
CA LYS A 162 1.95 19.77 1.47
C LYS A 162 1.10 21.05 1.41
N TYR A 163 -0.16 20.98 1.86
CA TYR A 163 -1.12 22.06 1.65
C TYR A 163 -1.24 23.03 2.82
N PHE A 164 -0.95 22.58 4.05
CA PHE A 164 -1.14 23.40 5.26
C PHE A 164 0.14 23.55 6.09
N ASN A 165 1.21 22.83 5.76
CA ASN A 165 2.41 22.72 6.60
C ASN A 165 2.07 22.27 8.04
N GLU A 166 1.03 21.45 8.18
CA GLU A 166 0.57 20.88 9.46
C GLU A 166 0.87 19.40 9.49
N PRO A 167 1.87 18.95 10.30
CA PRO A 167 2.15 17.53 10.46
C PRO A 167 1.04 16.84 11.25
N LEU A 168 0.86 15.54 11.00
CA LEU A 168 0.00 14.70 11.79
C LEU A 168 0.54 14.57 13.23
N VAL A 169 -0.31 14.82 14.22
CA VAL A 169 0.03 14.65 15.64
C VAL A 169 -0.71 13.44 16.19
N LEU A 170 -0.02 12.32 16.39
CA LEU A 170 -0.60 11.02 16.77
C LEU A 170 -1.58 11.12 17.95
N SER A 171 -1.24 11.90 18.98
CA SER A 171 -2.08 12.00 20.21
C SER A 171 -3.49 12.55 19.94
N GLU A 172 -3.70 13.28 18.85
CA GLU A 172 -5.01 13.84 18.48
C GLU A 172 -5.93 12.80 17.82
N TYR A 173 -5.36 11.70 17.31
CA TYR A 173 -6.08 10.62 16.57
C TYR A 173 -5.84 9.24 17.21
N ARG A 174 -5.32 9.23 18.44
CA ARG A 174 -4.87 8.00 19.10
C ARG A 174 -5.95 6.92 19.15
N ASP A 175 -7.16 7.28 19.51
CA ASP A 175 -8.26 6.31 19.63
C ASP A 175 -8.62 5.66 18.29
N GLN A 176 -8.62 6.45 17.19
CA GLN A 176 -8.89 5.96 15.85
C GLN A 176 -7.74 5.06 15.37
N LEU A 177 -6.50 5.50 15.53
CA LEU A 177 -5.31 4.72 15.16
C LEU A 177 -5.23 3.42 15.96
N GLU A 178 -5.48 3.45 17.27
CA GLU A 178 -5.54 2.22 18.06
C GLU A 178 -6.65 1.27 17.60
N ALA A 179 -7.81 1.78 17.22
CA ALA A 179 -8.90 0.95 16.71
C ALA A 179 -8.53 0.26 15.39
N ILE A 180 -7.90 1.00 14.46
CA ILE A 180 -7.40 0.46 13.19
C ILE A 180 -6.33 -0.60 13.45
N LEU A 181 -5.30 -0.28 14.22
CA LEU A 181 -4.17 -1.18 14.47
C LEU A 181 -4.59 -2.46 15.23
N LYS A 182 -5.50 -2.34 16.21
CA LYS A 182 -6.09 -3.49 16.89
C LYS A 182 -6.91 -4.36 15.94
N HIS A 183 -7.64 -3.74 15.00
CA HIS A 183 -8.37 -4.49 13.98
C HIS A 183 -7.40 -5.31 13.11
N LEU A 184 -6.31 -4.72 12.60
CA LEU A 184 -5.30 -5.45 11.83
C LEU A 184 -4.74 -6.64 12.59
N ILE A 185 -4.34 -6.42 13.85
CA ILE A 185 -3.77 -7.47 14.71
C ILE A 185 -4.78 -8.61 14.93
N LEU A 186 -6.03 -8.27 15.24
CA LEU A 186 -7.10 -9.24 15.50
C LEU A 186 -7.39 -10.12 14.27
N HIS A 187 -7.33 -9.53 13.07
CA HIS A 187 -7.64 -10.21 11.80
C HIS A 187 -6.39 -10.77 11.11
N GLY A 188 -5.22 -10.72 11.76
CA GLY A 188 -3.97 -11.26 11.21
C GLY A 188 -3.47 -10.53 9.95
N LYS A 189 -3.83 -9.23 9.82
CA LYS A 189 -3.40 -8.40 8.69
C LYS A 189 -2.08 -7.71 8.99
N ALA A 190 -1.24 -7.58 7.97
CA ALA A 190 -0.01 -6.81 8.07
C ALA A 190 -0.29 -5.31 7.99
N LEU A 191 0.69 -4.52 8.45
CA LEU A 191 0.75 -3.10 8.23
C LEU A 191 1.87 -2.81 7.22
N GLU A 192 1.60 -2.04 6.19
CA GLU A 192 2.65 -1.62 5.28
C GLU A 192 3.56 -0.57 5.93
N ILE A 193 4.85 -0.65 5.66
CA ILE A 193 5.83 0.42 5.83
C ILE A 193 6.16 0.94 4.43
N ASN A 194 5.55 2.06 4.06
CA ASN A 194 5.64 2.64 2.72
C ASN A 194 6.66 3.78 2.72
N THR A 195 7.69 3.67 1.90
CA THR A 195 8.76 4.68 1.84
C THR A 195 8.49 5.79 0.81
N GLY A 196 7.37 5.72 0.10
CA GLY A 196 6.94 6.76 -0.83
C GLY A 196 6.81 8.15 -0.22
N SER A 197 6.52 8.23 1.07
CA SER A 197 6.40 9.48 1.83
C SER A 197 7.63 10.41 1.72
N PHE A 198 8.83 9.84 1.62
CA PHE A 198 10.07 10.64 1.50
C PHE A 198 10.07 11.53 0.24
N ARG A 199 9.41 11.08 -0.84
CA ARG A 199 9.25 11.88 -2.08
C ARG A 199 8.33 13.09 -1.91
N TYR A 200 7.51 13.10 -0.85
CA TYR A 200 6.66 14.23 -0.47
C TYR A 200 7.31 15.16 0.56
N GLY A 201 8.61 14.98 0.82
CA GLY A 201 9.38 15.79 1.77
C GLY A 201 9.19 15.39 3.23
N MET A 202 8.52 14.27 3.50
CA MET A 202 8.46 13.68 4.85
C MET A 202 9.83 13.10 5.22
N LYS A 203 10.11 13.02 6.52
CA LYS A 203 11.40 12.49 7.04
C LYS A 203 11.26 11.08 7.62
N GLU A 204 10.15 10.44 7.31
CA GLU A 204 9.77 9.13 7.84
C GLU A 204 8.78 8.44 6.89
N PRO A 205 8.60 7.09 7.00
CA PRO A 205 7.68 6.36 6.15
C PRO A 205 6.21 6.67 6.45
N ASN A 206 5.31 6.16 5.64
CA ASN A 206 3.90 5.97 5.97
C ASN A 206 3.67 4.49 6.39
N PRO A 207 3.15 4.23 7.60
CA PRO A 207 2.90 5.23 8.63
C PRO A 207 4.17 5.71 9.33
N SER A 208 4.03 6.85 10.03
CA SER A 208 5.11 7.46 10.80
C SER A 208 5.71 6.52 11.85
N TYR A 209 6.96 6.78 12.27
CA TYR A 209 7.59 5.94 13.29
C TYR A 209 6.83 5.92 14.63
N ASP A 210 6.09 6.96 14.96
CA ASP A 210 5.25 6.99 16.15
C ASP A 210 4.05 6.03 16.02
N ILE A 211 3.44 5.94 14.83
CA ILE A 211 2.36 4.97 14.56
C ILE A 211 2.92 3.54 14.53
N LEU A 212 4.10 3.32 13.94
CA LEU A 212 4.78 2.02 13.97
C LEU A 212 5.11 1.60 15.42
N ARG A 213 5.54 2.53 16.26
CA ARG A 213 5.77 2.28 17.68
C ARG A 213 4.48 1.89 18.38
N LEU A 214 3.37 2.61 18.13
CA LEU A 214 2.07 2.27 18.67
C LEU A 214 1.63 0.86 18.22
N TYR A 215 1.81 0.51 16.96
CA TYR A 215 1.53 -0.84 16.43
C TYR A 215 2.30 -1.91 17.19
N TYR A 216 3.60 -1.69 17.40
CA TYR A 216 4.46 -2.59 18.17
C TYR A 216 3.99 -2.73 19.63
N ASP A 217 3.68 -1.62 20.29
CA ASP A 217 3.24 -1.59 21.71
C ASP A 217 1.88 -2.29 21.90
N LEU A 218 1.01 -2.27 20.87
CA LEU A 218 -0.26 -3.02 20.82
C LEU A 218 -0.09 -4.52 20.55
N GLY A 219 1.11 -4.98 20.21
CA GLY A 219 1.41 -6.39 19.91
C GLY A 219 1.54 -6.72 18.42
N GLY A 220 1.38 -5.75 17.52
CA GLY A 220 1.58 -5.92 16.08
C GLY A 220 3.04 -6.22 15.74
N ARG A 221 3.28 -7.10 14.79
CA ARG A 221 4.63 -7.54 14.39
C ARG A 221 4.80 -7.72 12.90
N ASP A 222 3.73 -8.03 12.20
CA ASP A 222 3.77 -8.40 10.78
C ASP A 222 3.67 -7.17 9.90
N VAL A 223 4.66 -6.96 9.04
CA VAL A 223 4.72 -5.81 8.15
C VAL A 223 5.14 -6.21 6.74
N THR A 224 4.70 -5.44 5.76
CA THR A 224 5.29 -5.38 4.42
C THR A 224 6.17 -4.14 4.31
N ILE A 225 7.04 -4.07 3.31
CA ILE A 225 7.78 -2.84 2.97
C ILE A 225 7.65 -2.58 1.48
N GLY A 226 7.21 -1.39 1.11
CA GLY A 226 7.03 -0.96 -0.26
C GLY A 226 7.59 0.44 -0.51
N ALA A 227 8.17 0.62 -1.70
CA ALA A 227 8.62 1.95 -2.12
C ALA A 227 7.49 2.78 -2.75
N ASP A 228 6.37 2.14 -3.11
CA ASP A 228 5.29 2.81 -3.84
C ASP A 228 5.84 3.45 -5.13
N ALA A 229 6.72 2.67 -5.80
CA ALA A 229 7.55 3.18 -6.88
C ALA A 229 6.77 3.29 -8.18
N HIS A 230 6.72 4.48 -8.77
CA HIS A 230 6.11 4.76 -10.07
C HIS A 230 7.16 4.97 -11.17
N SER A 231 8.43 4.71 -10.85
CA SER A 231 9.54 4.77 -11.79
C SER A 231 10.70 3.89 -11.32
N PRO A 232 11.58 3.41 -12.24
CA PRO A 232 12.74 2.59 -11.88
C PRO A 232 13.67 3.24 -10.85
N GLN A 233 13.75 4.56 -10.84
CA GLN A 233 14.63 5.32 -9.95
C GLN A 233 14.22 5.22 -8.48
N THR A 234 12.95 4.92 -8.22
CA THR A 234 12.37 4.92 -6.86
C THR A 234 12.13 3.52 -6.29
N VAL A 235 12.45 2.45 -7.04
CA VAL A 235 12.36 1.05 -6.56
C VAL A 235 13.26 0.85 -5.35
N GLY A 236 12.72 0.38 -4.21
CA GLY A 236 13.47 0.13 -2.98
C GLY A 236 14.09 1.39 -2.34
N ASP A 237 13.60 2.57 -2.70
CA ASP A 237 14.13 3.82 -2.18
C ASP A 237 13.94 3.92 -0.65
N HIS A 238 14.93 4.47 0.07
CA HIS A 238 14.97 4.57 1.54
C HIS A 238 14.86 3.26 2.35
N PHE A 239 14.90 2.08 1.72
CA PHE A 239 14.77 0.79 2.43
C PHE A 239 15.85 0.59 3.47
N GLU A 240 17.12 0.88 3.16
CA GLU A 240 18.21 0.68 4.09
C GLU A 240 18.04 1.51 5.37
N GLU A 241 17.65 2.78 5.24
CA GLU A 241 17.39 3.68 6.37
C GLU A 241 16.25 3.16 7.24
N VAL A 242 15.10 2.83 6.61
CA VAL A 242 13.90 2.36 7.30
C VAL A 242 14.14 1.02 7.98
N LEU A 243 14.77 0.06 7.29
CA LEU A 243 15.09 -1.27 7.84
C LEU A 243 16.05 -1.19 9.03
N ARG A 244 17.00 -0.28 9.03
CA ARG A 244 17.91 -0.06 10.17
C ARG A 244 17.13 0.34 11.43
N ARG A 245 16.04 1.12 11.29
CA ARG A 245 15.22 1.59 12.41
C ARG A 245 14.12 0.59 12.81
N THR A 246 13.56 -0.15 11.87
CA THR A 246 12.36 -0.99 12.07
C THR A 246 12.67 -2.49 12.12
N GLY A 247 13.72 -2.93 11.44
CA GLY A 247 14.09 -4.33 11.30
C GLY A 247 14.20 -5.14 12.61
N PRO A 248 14.72 -4.56 13.73
CA PRO A 248 14.76 -5.29 15.00
C PRO A 248 13.41 -5.56 15.65
N TYR A 249 12.34 -4.88 15.23
CA TYR A 249 11.04 -4.88 15.89
C TYR A 249 9.96 -5.65 15.14
N PHE A 250 10.08 -5.77 13.80
CA PHE A 250 9.03 -6.28 12.94
C PHE A 250 9.45 -7.51 12.14
N ARG A 251 8.47 -8.33 11.79
CA ARG A 251 8.61 -9.46 10.87
C ARG A 251 8.18 -8.99 9.49
N PHE A 252 9.14 -8.89 8.59
CA PHE A 252 8.86 -8.50 7.20
C PHE A 252 8.42 -9.70 6.39
N PHE A 253 7.33 -9.57 5.64
CA PHE A 253 6.88 -10.59 4.72
C PHE A 253 7.95 -10.84 3.65
N ARG A 254 8.35 -12.09 3.53
CA ARG A 254 9.31 -12.57 2.53
C ARG A 254 8.70 -13.58 1.57
N LYS A 255 7.47 -13.99 1.85
CA LYS A 255 6.69 -14.94 1.06
C LYS A 255 5.26 -14.45 0.99
N PHE A 256 4.66 -14.57 -0.14
CA PHE A 256 3.31 -14.13 -0.43
C PHE A 256 2.37 -15.33 -0.59
N ARG A 257 1.08 -15.09 -0.85
CA ARG A 257 0.02 -16.12 -0.78
C ARG A 257 0.37 -17.44 -1.48
N LEU A 258 0.95 -17.40 -2.69
CA LEU A 258 1.28 -18.62 -3.43
C LEU A 258 2.41 -19.46 -2.81
N ASP A 259 3.17 -18.90 -1.89
CA ASP A 259 4.23 -19.63 -1.17
C ASP A 259 3.71 -20.26 0.14
N HIS A 260 2.44 -20.02 0.51
CA HIS A 260 1.81 -20.62 1.68
C HIS A 260 1.10 -21.93 1.31
N PRO A 261 1.33 -23.04 2.05
CA PRO A 261 0.70 -24.34 1.77
C PRO A 261 -0.84 -24.30 1.81
N GLU A 262 -1.42 -23.41 2.57
CA GLU A 262 -2.86 -23.23 2.73
C GLU A 262 -3.57 -22.65 1.51
N TYR A 263 -2.82 -22.05 0.56
CA TYR A 263 -3.35 -21.46 -0.68
C TYR A 263 -2.97 -22.24 -1.94
N GLN A 264 -2.34 -23.43 -1.79
CA GLN A 264 -1.92 -24.27 -2.91
C GLN A 264 -2.97 -25.32 -3.34
N ASN A 265 -4.26 -25.12 -3.03
CA ASN A 265 -5.35 -26.05 -3.41
C ASN A 265 -6.13 -25.55 -4.61
#